data_be56c4a10f213059e9afc4cc8cb3af57
#
_entry.id   be56c4a10f213059e9afc4cc8cb3af57
#
_cell.length_a   1.000
_cell.length_b   1.000
_cell.length_c   1.000
_cell.angle_alpha   90.00
_cell.angle_beta   90.00
_cell.angle_gamma   90.00
#
_symmetry.space_group_name_H-M   'P 1'
#
loop_
_entity.id
_entity.type
_entity.pdbx_description
1 polymer ?
#
loop_
_entity_poly.entity_id
_entity_poly.type
_entity_poly.pdbx_seq_one_letter_code
_entity_poly.pdbx_strand_id
1 'polypeptide(L)'
;LLQLFYQDNHGERFGSIQRLKDWLAQRHQTLLFATNGGMYSPGGVPKGLFIQGQKLITPLDTTSGAGNFYLKPNGVFYLTTSRRAGICATERFRVGPGIAYATQSGPLLVLHGRLNPAFTPGSANKVVRNGVGLLPTGEVVFAISREKVNFYDFAAYFKSLGCRDALYLDGFVSRLYLPAQQWQQTDGDFGVIIGVVASGHLGIN
;
A
#
# COMPACT_ATOMS: atom_id res chain seq x y z
N LEU A 1 4.92 0.97 14.42
CA LEU A 1 5.73 1.16 13.22
C LEU A 1 4.96 0.77 11.97
N LEU A 2 5.04 1.58 10.91
CA LEU A 2 4.49 1.23 9.58
C LEU A 2 5.41 0.22 8.90
N GLN A 3 4.85 -0.86 8.37
CA GLN A 3 5.57 -1.97 7.73
C GLN A 3 4.74 -2.55 6.59
N LEU A 4 5.40 -3.25 5.67
CA LEU A 4 4.75 -4.02 4.60
C LEU A 4 5.02 -5.50 4.83
N PHE A 5 3.96 -6.31 4.64
CA PHE A 5 3.97 -7.74 4.92
C PHE A 5 3.49 -8.52 3.70
N TYR A 6 4.19 -9.58 3.38
CA TYR A 6 3.81 -10.57 2.38
C TYR A 6 3.87 -11.98 2.96
N GLN A 7 5.00 -12.32 3.57
CA GLN A 7 5.27 -13.64 4.11
C GLN A 7 5.94 -13.54 5.49
N ASP A 8 5.84 -14.61 6.24
CA ASP A 8 6.51 -14.76 7.53
C ASP A 8 8.00 -15.15 7.37
N ASN A 9 8.66 -15.46 8.48
CA ASN A 9 10.09 -15.83 8.52
C ASN A 9 10.38 -17.20 7.87
N HIS A 10 9.34 -18.03 7.66
CA HIS A 10 9.44 -19.33 6.99
C HIS A 10 9.10 -19.27 5.50
N GLY A 11 8.69 -18.08 5.01
CA GLY A 11 8.27 -17.87 3.63
C GLY A 11 6.78 -18.16 3.40
N GLU A 12 6.00 -18.40 4.46
CA GLU A 12 4.57 -18.63 4.37
C GLU A 12 3.83 -17.32 4.19
N ARG A 13 3.03 -17.22 3.12
CA ARG A 13 2.25 -16.03 2.78
C ARG A 13 1.16 -15.77 3.82
N PHE A 14 1.00 -14.52 4.26
CA PHE A 14 -0.09 -14.14 5.16
C PHE A 14 -1.45 -14.25 4.47
N GLY A 15 -1.61 -13.68 3.29
CA GLY A 15 -2.85 -13.73 2.51
C GLY A 15 -4.01 -12.94 3.09
N SER A 16 -4.19 -12.94 4.42
CA SER A 16 -5.27 -12.19 5.08
C SER A 16 -4.78 -11.36 6.26
N ILE A 17 -5.55 -10.34 6.61
CA ILE A 17 -5.27 -9.51 7.79
C ILE A 17 -5.37 -10.35 9.07
N GLN A 18 -6.28 -11.35 9.12
CA GLN A 18 -6.41 -12.23 10.27
C GLN A 18 -5.11 -13.02 10.53
N ARG A 19 -4.55 -13.66 9.50
CA ARG A 19 -3.30 -14.43 9.65
C ARG A 19 -2.12 -13.54 10.08
N LEU A 20 -2.02 -12.33 9.54
CA LEU A 20 -1.02 -11.36 9.98
C LEU A 20 -1.22 -10.98 11.46
N LYS A 21 -2.45 -10.70 11.87
CA LYS A 21 -2.80 -10.35 13.25
C LYS A 21 -2.42 -11.45 14.23
N ASP A 22 -2.75 -12.70 13.90
CA ASP A 22 -2.46 -13.87 14.74
C ASP A 22 -0.93 -14.11 14.84
N TRP A 23 -0.21 -13.95 13.74
CA TRP A 23 1.24 -14.07 13.70
C TRP A 23 1.94 -12.98 14.54
N LEU A 24 1.45 -11.75 14.51
CA LEU A 24 1.94 -10.64 15.33
C LEU A 24 1.63 -10.88 16.82
N ALA A 25 0.42 -11.36 17.15
CA ALA A 25 0.03 -11.65 18.52
C ALA A 25 0.94 -12.70 19.19
N GLN A 26 1.33 -13.75 18.47
CA GLN A 26 2.30 -14.75 18.93
C GLN A 26 3.70 -14.15 19.25
N ARG A 27 3.96 -12.93 18.78
CA ARG A 27 5.21 -12.18 18.99
C ARG A 27 5.05 -10.99 19.95
N HIS A 28 3.95 -10.99 20.71
CA HIS A 28 3.59 -9.89 21.62
C HIS A 28 3.54 -8.52 20.93
N GLN A 29 3.09 -8.51 19.66
CA GLN A 29 2.90 -7.31 18.86
C GLN A 29 1.42 -7.11 18.56
N THR A 30 0.97 -5.86 18.52
CA THR A 30 -0.42 -5.49 18.26
C THR A 30 -0.54 -4.81 16.91
N LEU A 31 -1.43 -5.33 16.06
CA LEU A 31 -1.81 -4.68 14.82
C LEU A 31 -2.80 -3.55 15.11
N LEU A 32 -2.41 -2.31 14.84
CA LEU A 32 -3.23 -1.10 15.07
C LEU A 32 -4.01 -0.67 13.83
N PHE A 33 -3.47 -0.95 12.66
CA PHE A 33 -4.04 -0.64 11.36
C PHE A 33 -3.55 -1.66 10.35
N ALA A 34 -4.39 -2.03 9.40
CA ALA A 34 -3.96 -2.74 8.19
C ALA A 34 -4.89 -2.46 7.01
N THR A 35 -4.31 -2.50 5.82
CA THR A 35 -5.02 -2.51 4.54
C THR A 35 -4.25 -3.38 3.54
N ASN A 36 -4.94 -3.88 2.50
CA ASN A 36 -4.22 -4.50 1.39
C ASN A 36 -3.33 -3.47 0.69
N GLY A 37 -2.16 -3.90 0.29
CA GLY A 37 -1.15 -3.08 -0.38
C GLY A 37 -1.25 -3.14 -1.91
N GLY A 38 -0.09 -3.28 -2.57
CA GLY A 38 0.01 -3.34 -4.03
C GLY A 38 -0.64 -4.58 -4.63
N MET A 39 -0.84 -4.53 -5.94
CA MET A 39 -1.44 -5.61 -6.73
C MET A 39 -0.60 -6.88 -6.71
N TYR A 40 -1.22 -8.00 -7.02
CA TYR A 40 -0.59 -9.31 -7.04
C TYR A 40 -1.05 -10.15 -8.24
N SER A 41 -0.24 -11.15 -8.59
CA SER A 41 -0.49 -12.14 -9.62
C SER A 41 -1.21 -13.37 -9.03
N PRO A 42 -1.71 -14.31 -9.86
CA PRO A 42 -2.23 -15.58 -9.37
C PRO A 42 -1.26 -16.26 -8.40
N GLY A 43 -1.80 -16.85 -7.33
CA GLY A 43 -1.01 -17.38 -6.22
C GLY A 43 -0.62 -16.35 -5.17
N GLY A 44 -1.09 -15.09 -5.30
CA GLY A 44 -0.86 -14.03 -4.33
C GLY A 44 0.55 -13.43 -4.37
N VAL A 45 1.33 -13.71 -5.41
CA VAL A 45 2.70 -13.15 -5.56
C VAL A 45 2.62 -11.66 -5.86
N PRO A 46 3.34 -10.78 -5.13
CA PRO A 46 3.36 -9.36 -5.40
C PRO A 46 3.70 -9.05 -6.85
N LYS A 47 2.91 -8.19 -7.50
CA LYS A 47 3.13 -7.79 -8.89
C LYS A 47 4.10 -6.61 -8.91
N GLY A 48 5.21 -6.79 -9.66
CA GLY A 48 6.32 -5.83 -9.67
C GLY A 48 7.10 -5.82 -8.35
N LEU A 49 7.75 -4.70 -8.06
CA LEU A 49 8.64 -4.59 -6.92
C LEU A 49 7.95 -4.85 -5.59
N PHE A 50 8.57 -5.73 -4.82
CA PHE A 50 8.28 -5.87 -3.40
C PHE A 50 9.55 -6.07 -2.58
N ILE A 51 9.73 -5.25 -1.54
CA ILE A 51 10.82 -5.34 -0.56
C ILE A 51 10.19 -5.45 0.83
N GLN A 52 10.60 -6.47 1.58
CA GLN A 52 10.18 -6.69 2.97
C GLN A 52 11.42 -6.79 3.87
N GLY A 53 11.55 -5.88 4.83
CA GLY A 53 12.67 -5.91 5.78
C GLY A 53 14.04 -5.88 5.10
N GLN A 54 14.23 -5.00 4.09
CA GLN A 54 15.44 -4.88 3.26
C GLN A 54 15.69 -6.09 2.32
N LYS A 55 14.85 -7.12 2.34
CA LYS A 55 14.96 -8.27 1.43
C LYS A 55 14.13 -8.01 0.18
N LEU A 56 14.76 -8.06 -0.99
CA LEU A 56 14.08 -8.03 -2.28
C LEU A 56 13.35 -9.38 -2.48
N ILE A 57 12.03 -9.33 -2.59
CA ILE A 57 11.17 -10.51 -2.82
C ILE A 57 10.84 -10.63 -4.30
N THR A 58 10.36 -9.55 -4.93
CA THR A 58 10.09 -9.48 -6.36
C THR A 58 10.75 -8.25 -6.97
N PRO A 59 11.28 -8.34 -8.20
CA PRO A 59 11.99 -7.24 -8.83
C PRO A 59 11.05 -6.13 -9.32
N LEU A 60 11.65 -4.96 -9.63
CA LEU A 60 10.93 -3.85 -10.24
C LEU A 60 10.46 -4.23 -11.64
N ASP A 61 9.17 -4.00 -11.92
CA ASP A 61 8.57 -4.20 -13.24
C ASP A 61 8.49 -2.85 -13.98
N THR A 62 9.30 -2.70 -15.00
CA THR A 62 9.31 -1.51 -15.88
C THR A 62 8.60 -1.74 -17.22
N THR A 63 8.02 -2.93 -17.41
CA THR A 63 7.34 -3.31 -18.65
C THR A 63 6.02 -2.57 -18.86
N SER A 64 5.43 -2.72 -20.01
CA SER A 64 4.09 -2.25 -20.35
C SER A 64 3.12 -3.42 -20.41
N GLY A 65 1.85 -3.17 -20.13
CA GLY A 65 0.83 -4.21 -20.14
C GLY A 65 -0.57 -3.65 -19.98
N ALA A 66 -1.54 -4.52 -19.83
CA ALA A 66 -2.93 -4.17 -19.59
C ALA A 66 -3.25 -4.05 -18.10
N GLY A 67 -4.32 -3.31 -17.79
CA GLY A 67 -4.85 -3.14 -16.43
C GLY A 67 -4.22 -1.98 -15.66
N ASN A 68 -4.78 -1.76 -14.48
CA ASN A 68 -4.47 -0.59 -13.66
C ASN A 68 -2.99 -0.51 -13.25
N PHE A 69 -2.34 -1.66 -12.99
CA PHE A 69 -0.93 -1.72 -12.63
C PHE A 69 -0.03 -1.04 -13.67
N TYR A 70 -0.35 -1.19 -14.95
CA TYR A 70 0.43 -0.66 -16.08
C TYR A 70 -0.05 0.70 -16.56
N LEU A 71 -1.13 1.25 -16.01
CA LEU A 71 -1.57 2.61 -16.34
C LEU A 71 -0.54 3.63 -15.85
N LYS A 72 0.11 4.30 -16.81
CA LYS A 72 1.21 5.22 -16.53
C LYS A 72 0.74 6.63 -16.15
N PRO A 73 1.51 7.36 -15.33
CA PRO A 73 2.63 6.85 -14.56
C PRO A 73 2.16 5.91 -13.45
N ASN A 74 2.79 4.74 -13.32
CA ASN A 74 2.69 3.90 -12.15
C ASN A 74 3.85 4.21 -11.19
N GLY A 75 3.83 3.66 -9.96
CA GLY A 75 4.80 4.09 -8.97
C GLY A 75 5.12 3.08 -7.90
N VAL A 76 5.98 3.51 -7.01
CA VAL A 76 6.43 2.74 -5.84
C VAL A 76 6.17 3.56 -4.59
N PHE A 77 5.49 2.96 -3.62
CA PHE A 77 5.47 3.41 -2.23
C PHE A 77 6.57 2.68 -1.47
N TYR A 78 7.37 3.40 -0.70
CA TYR A 78 8.50 2.82 0.01
C TYR A 78 8.75 3.47 1.37
N LEU A 79 9.39 2.72 2.24
CA LEU A 79 9.89 3.16 3.54
C LEU A 79 11.40 2.96 3.59
N THR A 80 12.12 3.97 4.04
CA THR A 80 13.58 3.88 4.22
C THR A 80 13.93 3.23 5.55
N THR A 81 15.19 2.81 5.70
CA THR A 81 15.76 2.33 6.97
C THR A 81 15.76 3.41 8.05
N SER A 82 15.75 4.69 7.66
CA SER A 82 15.57 5.84 8.56
C SER A 82 14.09 6.18 8.84
N ARG A 83 13.17 5.28 8.49
CA ARG A 83 11.70 5.40 8.72
C ARG A 83 11.03 6.55 7.98
N ARG A 84 11.61 7.04 6.90
CA ARG A 84 10.98 8.04 6.03
C ARG A 84 10.17 7.34 4.96
N ALA A 85 8.97 7.85 4.69
CA ALA A 85 8.14 7.37 3.59
C ALA A 85 8.42 8.15 2.29
N GLY A 86 8.19 7.49 1.15
CA GLY A 86 8.27 8.13 -0.15
C GLY A 86 7.35 7.47 -1.16
N ILE A 87 6.92 8.26 -2.15
CA ILE A 87 6.21 7.82 -3.34
C ILE A 87 6.92 8.43 -4.54
N CYS A 88 7.22 7.62 -5.54
CA CYS A 88 7.79 8.12 -6.80
C CYS A 88 7.34 7.27 -7.98
N ALA A 89 7.50 7.82 -9.19
CA ALA A 89 7.27 7.07 -10.42
C ALA A 89 8.25 5.88 -10.53
N THR A 90 7.77 4.77 -11.08
CA THR A 90 8.55 3.52 -11.25
C THR A 90 9.90 3.77 -11.93
N GLU A 91 9.93 4.59 -12.97
CA GLU A 91 11.14 4.88 -13.73
C GLU A 91 12.20 5.63 -12.91
N ARG A 92 11.79 6.32 -11.84
CA ARG A 92 12.67 7.08 -10.95
C ARG A 92 13.11 6.29 -9.73
N PHE A 93 12.44 5.18 -9.42
CA PHE A 93 12.79 4.36 -8.26
C PHE A 93 14.13 3.64 -8.48
N ARG A 94 14.93 3.58 -7.43
CA ARG A 94 16.19 2.82 -7.41
C ARG A 94 16.22 1.93 -6.18
N VAL A 95 16.37 0.63 -6.41
CA VAL A 95 16.59 -0.34 -5.33
C VAL A 95 17.95 -0.09 -4.69
N GLY A 96 18.00 -0.06 -3.37
CA GLY A 96 19.25 0.16 -2.65
C GLY A 96 19.15 -0.16 -1.16
N PRO A 97 20.27 -0.19 -0.44
CA PRO A 97 20.35 -0.63 0.96
C PRO A 97 19.60 0.30 1.93
N GLY A 98 19.27 1.52 1.51
CA GLY A 98 18.48 2.45 2.30
C GLY A 98 16.97 2.18 2.28
N ILE A 99 16.47 1.18 1.54
CA ILE A 99 15.06 0.83 1.43
C ILE A 99 14.74 -0.34 2.36
N ALA A 100 13.90 -0.10 3.36
CA ALA A 100 13.44 -1.14 4.27
C ALA A 100 12.24 -1.92 3.71
N TYR A 101 11.30 -1.20 3.11
CA TYR A 101 10.08 -1.75 2.52
C TYR A 101 9.74 -1.01 1.24
N ALA A 102 9.21 -1.72 0.25
CA ALA A 102 8.68 -1.10 -0.95
C ALA A 102 7.59 -1.97 -1.57
N THR A 103 6.60 -1.35 -2.20
CA THR A 103 5.60 -2.01 -3.04
C THR A 103 5.33 -1.19 -4.29
N GLN A 104 5.40 -1.83 -5.45
CA GLN A 104 5.00 -1.22 -6.71
C GLN A 104 3.50 -1.40 -6.91
N SER A 105 2.86 -0.37 -7.46
CA SER A 105 1.45 -0.41 -7.83
C SER A 105 1.16 0.64 -8.91
N GLY A 106 -0.09 0.79 -9.28
CA GLY A 106 -0.48 1.78 -10.26
C GLY A 106 -1.98 1.91 -10.47
N PRO A 107 -2.40 3.08 -10.96
CA PRO A 107 -1.58 4.23 -11.34
C PRO A 107 -1.17 5.14 -10.17
N LEU A 108 -0.21 6.03 -10.37
CA LEU A 108 -0.07 7.22 -9.53
C LEU A 108 -1.32 8.08 -9.66
N LEU A 109 -1.91 8.46 -8.53
CA LEU A 109 -3.12 9.29 -8.46
C LEU A 109 -2.78 10.77 -8.53
N VAL A 110 -1.77 11.17 -7.74
CA VAL A 110 -1.21 12.51 -7.67
C VAL A 110 0.30 12.40 -7.80
N LEU A 111 0.92 13.26 -8.58
CA LEU A 111 2.37 13.36 -8.71
C LEU A 111 2.77 14.85 -8.71
N HIS A 112 3.60 15.24 -7.74
CA HIS A 112 4.03 16.62 -7.52
C HIS A 112 2.85 17.61 -7.44
N GLY A 113 1.77 17.23 -6.74
CA GLY A 113 0.56 18.03 -6.55
C GLY A 113 -0.37 18.10 -7.77
N ARG A 114 -0.10 17.34 -8.84
CA ARG A 114 -0.92 17.30 -10.05
C ARG A 114 -1.62 15.95 -10.19
N LEU A 115 -2.89 15.99 -10.58
CA LEU A 115 -3.64 14.77 -10.90
C LEU A 115 -3.02 14.08 -12.13
N ASN A 116 -3.10 12.75 -12.14
CA ASN A 116 -2.71 11.98 -13.31
C ASN A 116 -3.54 12.41 -14.53
N PRO A 117 -2.92 12.86 -15.63
CA PRO A 117 -3.63 13.38 -16.79
C PRO A 117 -4.44 12.31 -17.56
N ALA A 118 -4.22 11.03 -17.31
CA ALA A 118 -5.01 9.95 -17.90
C ALA A 118 -6.42 9.81 -17.30
N PHE A 119 -6.72 10.52 -16.19
CA PHE A 119 -8.02 10.40 -15.55
C PHE A 119 -9.03 11.37 -16.12
N THR A 120 -10.21 10.84 -16.43
CA THR A 120 -11.33 11.63 -16.98
C THR A 120 -12.37 11.89 -15.90
N PRO A 121 -12.75 13.15 -15.63
CA PRO A 121 -13.89 13.47 -14.77
C PRO A 121 -15.16 12.76 -15.24
N GLY A 122 -15.96 12.29 -14.29
CA GLY A 122 -17.23 11.61 -14.59
C GLY A 122 -17.11 10.20 -15.19
N SER A 123 -15.90 9.62 -15.22
CA SER A 123 -15.69 8.26 -15.74
C SER A 123 -16.63 7.24 -15.08
N ALA A 124 -17.23 6.38 -15.90
CA ALA A 124 -18.10 5.30 -15.45
C ALA A 124 -17.35 4.13 -14.77
N ASN A 125 -16.00 4.09 -14.87
CA ASN A 125 -15.20 3.06 -14.23
C ASN A 125 -15.14 3.32 -12.72
N LYS A 126 -16.17 2.89 -12.01
CA LYS A 126 -16.35 3.07 -10.57
C LYS A 126 -16.23 1.73 -9.84
N VAL A 127 -15.29 1.67 -8.89
CA VAL A 127 -15.13 0.54 -7.96
C VAL A 127 -14.76 1.10 -6.58
N VAL A 128 -14.82 0.27 -5.54
CA VAL A 128 -14.17 0.62 -4.26
C VAL A 128 -12.68 0.75 -4.50
N ARG A 129 -12.06 1.78 -3.93
CA ARG A 129 -10.63 2.06 -4.15
C ARG A 129 -9.93 2.26 -2.83
N ASN A 130 -8.67 1.82 -2.77
CA ASN A 130 -7.74 2.16 -1.71
C ASN A 130 -6.46 2.76 -2.28
N GLY A 131 -5.77 3.54 -1.48
CA GLY A 131 -4.55 4.20 -1.89
C GLY A 131 -3.76 4.75 -0.73
N VAL A 132 -2.55 5.17 -1.03
CA VAL A 132 -1.63 5.81 -0.09
C VAL A 132 -1.20 7.16 -0.66
N GLY A 133 -1.20 8.18 0.18
CA GLY A 133 -0.72 9.53 -0.13
C GLY A 133 0.39 9.96 0.80
N LEU A 134 1.16 10.94 0.36
CA LEU A 134 2.25 11.55 1.11
C LEU A 134 2.04 13.06 1.18
N LEU A 135 1.93 13.59 2.40
CA LEU A 135 1.88 15.03 2.65
C LEU A 135 3.27 15.67 2.49
N PRO A 136 3.36 16.98 2.22
CA PRO A 136 4.63 17.68 2.17
C PRO A 136 5.47 17.58 3.45
N THR A 137 4.81 17.38 4.59
CA THR A 137 5.42 17.16 5.91
C THR A 137 6.09 15.80 6.07
N GLY A 138 5.80 14.85 5.14
CA GLY A 138 6.27 13.46 5.20
C GLY A 138 5.29 12.49 5.86
N GLU A 139 4.15 12.96 6.32
CA GLU A 139 3.09 12.10 6.87
C GLU A 139 2.43 11.26 5.77
N VAL A 140 2.10 10.01 6.14
CA VAL A 140 1.46 9.05 5.25
C VAL A 140 -0.05 9.05 5.50
N VAL A 141 -0.82 9.18 4.43
CA VAL A 141 -2.29 9.12 4.44
C VAL A 141 -2.73 7.85 3.73
N PHE A 142 -3.52 7.02 4.38
CA PHE A 142 -4.24 5.91 3.75
C PHE A 142 -5.71 6.28 3.59
N ALA A 143 -6.28 5.99 2.42
CA ALA A 143 -7.70 6.18 2.17
C ALA A 143 -8.29 4.94 1.50
N ILE A 144 -9.51 4.61 1.91
CA ILE A 144 -10.38 3.62 1.27
C ILE A 144 -11.75 4.26 1.03
N SER A 145 -12.30 4.13 -0.17
CA SER A 145 -13.64 4.64 -0.44
C SER A 145 -14.69 3.68 0.11
N ARG A 146 -15.73 4.21 0.73
CA ARG A 146 -16.89 3.41 1.18
C ARG A 146 -17.76 3.02 -0.02
N GLU A 147 -17.89 3.94 -0.98
CA GLU A 147 -18.66 3.77 -2.21
C GLU A 147 -17.74 3.56 -3.41
N LYS A 148 -18.35 3.13 -4.52
CA LYS A 148 -17.65 3.00 -5.79
C LYS A 148 -17.34 4.38 -6.35
N VAL A 149 -16.07 4.68 -6.59
CA VAL A 149 -15.58 5.96 -7.15
C VAL A 149 -14.69 5.70 -8.37
N ASN A 150 -14.63 6.65 -9.30
CA ASN A 150 -13.68 6.61 -10.40
C ASN A 150 -12.28 7.10 -9.96
N PHE A 151 -11.29 6.96 -10.83
CA PHE A 151 -9.93 7.38 -10.53
C PHE A 151 -9.79 8.89 -10.36
N TYR A 152 -10.52 9.68 -11.15
CA TYR A 152 -10.44 11.14 -11.07
C TYR A 152 -10.90 11.64 -9.70
N ASP A 153 -12.06 11.23 -9.25
CA ASP A 153 -12.64 11.64 -7.98
C ASP A 153 -11.77 11.17 -6.81
N PHE A 154 -11.25 9.93 -6.89
CA PHE A 154 -10.37 9.40 -5.85
C PHE A 154 -9.02 10.13 -5.78
N ALA A 155 -8.45 10.48 -6.92
CA ALA A 155 -7.23 11.29 -7.01
C ALA A 155 -7.47 12.73 -6.53
N ALA A 156 -8.61 13.33 -6.90
CA ALA A 156 -9.00 14.65 -6.41
C ALA A 156 -9.15 14.70 -4.88
N TYR A 157 -9.62 13.60 -4.27
CA TYR A 157 -9.70 13.48 -2.82
C TYR A 157 -8.31 13.54 -2.17
N PHE A 158 -7.32 12.76 -2.64
CA PHE A 158 -5.95 12.85 -2.13
C PHE A 158 -5.35 14.26 -2.30
N LYS A 159 -5.61 14.89 -3.44
CA LYS A 159 -5.18 16.27 -3.67
C LYS A 159 -5.84 17.26 -2.69
N SER A 160 -7.13 17.10 -2.40
CA SER A 160 -7.84 17.96 -1.44
C SER A 160 -7.34 17.80 0.00
N LEU A 161 -6.79 16.62 0.36
CA LEU A 161 -6.09 16.38 1.63
C LEU A 161 -4.70 17.04 1.69
N GLY A 162 -4.23 17.65 0.60
CA GLY A 162 -2.91 18.26 0.52
C GLY A 162 -1.80 17.28 0.14
N CYS A 163 -2.11 16.06 -0.28
CA CYS A 163 -1.08 15.10 -0.68
C CYS A 163 -0.30 15.59 -1.90
N ARG A 164 1.02 15.63 -1.77
CA ARG A 164 1.93 15.98 -2.87
C ARG A 164 2.03 14.84 -3.88
N ASP A 165 2.10 13.61 -3.39
CA ASP A 165 2.15 12.40 -4.18
C ASP A 165 1.14 11.40 -3.62
N ALA A 166 0.47 10.62 -4.49
CA ALA A 166 -0.44 9.56 -4.07
C ALA A 166 -0.44 8.41 -5.08
N LEU A 167 -0.54 7.19 -4.57
CA LEU A 167 -0.51 5.95 -5.33
C LEU A 167 -1.76 5.12 -5.06
N TYR A 168 -2.40 4.65 -6.12
CA TYR A 168 -3.44 3.64 -6.02
C TYR A 168 -2.82 2.28 -5.67
N LEU A 169 -3.46 1.56 -4.76
CA LEU A 169 -3.04 0.23 -4.35
C LEU A 169 -3.84 -0.85 -5.11
N ASP A 170 -4.69 -1.64 -4.43
CA ASP A 170 -5.54 -2.61 -5.11
C ASP A 170 -6.98 -2.54 -4.59
N GLY A 171 -7.80 -1.72 -5.25
CA GLY A 171 -9.16 -1.41 -4.81
C GLY A 171 -10.13 -2.58 -4.92
N PHE A 172 -9.98 -3.49 -5.87
CA PHE A 172 -10.93 -4.58 -6.09
C PHE A 172 -11.08 -5.50 -4.86
N VAL A 173 -10.00 -5.68 -4.11
CA VAL A 173 -9.95 -6.52 -2.91
C VAL A 173 -9.86 -5.71 -1.60
N SER A 174 -10.21 -4.43 -1.64
CA SER A 174 -10.01 -3.49 -0.52
C SER A 174 -10.58 -4.02 0.80
N ARG A 175 -9.71 -4.05 1.80
CA ARG A 175 -10.02 -4.35 3.20
C ARG A 175 -9.33 -3.34 4.11
N LEU A 176 -10.02 -3.02 5.20
CA LEU A 176 -9.51 -2.11 6.23
C LEU A 176 -9.67 -2.73 7.61
N TYR A 177 -8.60 -2.76 8.37
CA TYR A 177 -8.57 -3.04 9.78
C TYR A 177 -8.13 -1.79 10.54
N LEU A 178 -9.04 -1.18 11.28
CA LEU A 178 -8.81 0.00 12.11
C LEU A 178 -9.69 -0.09 13.36
N PRO A 179 -9.30 -0.89 14.36
CA PRO A 179 -10.11 -1.18 15.54
C PRO A 179 -10.48 0.07 16.34
N ALA A 180 -9.63 1.10 16.35
CA ALA A 180 -9.92 2.38 16.99
C ALA A 180 -11.15 3.09 16.41
N GLN A 181 -11.55 2.76 15.18
CA GLN A 181 -12.76 3.26 14.53
C GLN A 181 -13.82 2.17 14.32
N GLN A 182 -13.73 1.05 15.03
CA GLN A 182 -14.64 -0.10 14.93
C GLN A 182 -14.75 -0.70 13.52
N TRP A 183 -13.74 -0.50 12.68
CA TRP A 183 -13.69 -1.08 11.35
C TRP A 183 -12.71 -2.26 11.33
N GLN A 184 -13.25 -3.49 11.26
CA GLN A 184 -12.43 -4.69 11.47
C GLN A 184 -12.72 -5.75 10.39
N GLN A 185 -12.31 -5.47 9.16
CA GLN A 185 -12.28 -6.47 8.09
C GLN A 185 -10.97 -7.24 8.17
N THR A 186 -11.02 -8.50 8.59
CA THR A 186 -9.82 -9.33 8.79
C THR A 186 -9.66 -10.42 7.75
N ASP A 187 -10.67 -10.63 6.91
CA ASP A 187 -10.68 -11.54 5.77
C ASP A 187 -9.76 -11.07 4.63
N GLY A 188 -9.85 -11.76 3.52
CA GLY A 188 -9.15 -11.44 2.26
C GLY A 188 -8.23 -12.55 1.81
N ASP A 189 -7.70 -12.38 0.61
CA ASP A 189 -6.63 -13.20 0.02
C ASP A 189 -5.72 -12.28 -0.81
N PHE A 190 -4.82 -11.58 -0.12
CA PHE A 190 -3.97 -10.52 -0.70
C PHE A 190 -2.55 -11.03 -0.96
N GLY A 191 -1.86 -10.36 -1.87
CA GLY A 191 -0.41 -10.46 -1.98
C GLY A 191 0.26 -9.67 -0.84
N VAL A 192 0.01 -8.37 -0.80
CA VAL A 192 0.69 -7.43 0.12
C VAL A 192 -0.29 -6.87 1.14
N ILE A 193 0.15 -6.78 2.39
CA ILE A 193 -0.56 -6.09 3.47
C ILE A 193 0.33 -4.94 3.96
N ILE A 194 -0.25 -3.75 4.11
CA ILE A 194 0.39 -2.61 4.76
C ILE A 194 -0.21 -2.50 6.17
N GLY A 195 0.64 -2.45 7.19
CA GLY A 195 0.18 -2.44 8.56
C GLY A 195 0.97 -1.51 9.48
N VAL A 196 0.29 -0.99 10.51
CA VAL A 196 0.92 -0.29 11.62
C VAL A 196 0.91 -1.20 12.84
N VAL A 197 2.11 -1.48 13.36
CA VAL A 197 2.33 -2.39 14.46
C VAL A 197 2.90 -1.64 15.66
N ALA A 198 2.34 -1.90 16.84
CA ALA A 198 2.92 -1.53 18.11
C ALA A 198 3.63 -2.74 18.73
N SER A 199 4.82 -2.51 19.27
CA SER A 199 5.47 -3.48 20.14
C SER A 199 4.71 -3.49 21.47
N GLY A 200 4.35 -4.68 21.97
CA GLY A 200 3.87 -4.80 23.34
C GLY A 200 4.97 -4.29 24.29
N HIS A 201 4.69 -3.29 25.08
CA HIS A 201 5.49 -3.04 26.25
C HIS A 201 5.22 -4.22 27.19
N LEU A 202 6.21 -5.10 27.37
CA LEU A 202 6.27 -5.90 28.58
C LEU A 202 6.42 -4.88 29.71
N GLY A 203 5.31 -4.50 30.31
CA GLY A 203 5.32 -3.81 31.58
C GLY A 203 6.03 -4.71 32.58
N ILE A 204 7.29 -4.46 32.81
CA ILE A 204 7.97 -4.96 33.99
C ILE A 204 7.48 -4.05 35.12
N ASN A 205 6.46 -4.51 35.86
CA ASN A 205 6.16 -4.00 37.19
C ASN A 205 7.12 -4.63 38.19
#